data_fd6d2737b1a12fdf85abf50f01f04971
#
_entry.id   fd6d2737b1a12fdf85abf50f01f04971
#
_cell.length_a   1.000
_cell.length_b   1.000
_cell.length_c   1.000
_cell.angle_alpha   90.00
_cell.angle_beta   90.00
_cell.angle_gamma   90.00
#
_symmetry.space_group_name_H-M   'P 1'
#
loop_
_entity.id
_entity.type
_entity.pdbx_description
1 polymer ?
#
loop_
_entity_poly.entity_id
_entity_poly.type
_entity_poly.pdbx_seq_one_letter_code
_entity_poly.pdbx_strand_id
1 'polypeptide(L)'
;ALEKLTEMHVKQAEMDDHSAWHQRPAQERQEFESIVRTIQAQIRSDLGLGHEFLRLFIMFTKETSGSFMMPEIVDRLAAMLDYNLDVLVGPRCQDLKVKDPKAVGFDPRSLLSEILSVILNLAPHEEFAAAIARDGRSYSREIFSKAASIAQRHMLKSPVDIDALAQLVDRVEKIKAQEAMEEEDLGEVPDDFLDPLLATIMRDPVRLPASRAVIDRSTIK
;
A
#
# COMPACT_ATOMS: atom_id res chain seq x y z
N ALA A 1 -2.84 6.26 10.27
CA ALA A 1 -4.01 5.64 10.92
C ALA A 1 -3.81 4.12 11.09
N LEU A 2 -3.51 3.36 10.02
CA LEU A 2 -3.40 1.89 10.09
C LEU A 2 -2.32 1.43 11.07
N GLU A 3 -1.13 2.05 11.09
CA GLU A 3 -0.08 1.75 12.07
C GLU A 3 -0.53 1.97 13.52
N LYS A 4 -1.30 3.02 13.77
CA LYS A 4 -1.87 3.27 15.11
C LYS A 4 -2.95 2.26 15.50
N LEU A 5 -3.68 1.71 14.53
CA LEU A 5 -4.60 0.59 14.81
C LEU A 5 -3.83 -0.64 15.27
N THR A 6 -2.70 -0.96 14.62
CA THR A 6 -1.80 -2.03 15.04
C THR A 6 -1.25 -1.78 16.44
N GLU A 7 -0.78 -0.55 16.73
CA GLU A 7 -0.33 -0.18 18.07
C GLU A 7 -1.43 -0.35 19.12
N MET A 8 -2.64 0.09 18.80
CA MET A 8 -3.80 -0.06 19.69
C MET A 8 -4.14 -1.53 19.91
N HIS A 9 -4.07 -2.37 18.87
CA HIS A 9 -4.28 -3.81 18.98
C HIS A 9 -3.33 -4.46 20.00
N VAL A 10 -2.03 -4.17 19.88
CA VAL A 10 -0.99 -4.66 20.80
C VAL A 10 -1.27 -4.22 22.24
N LYS A 11 -1.57 -2.92 22.43
CA LYS A 11 -1.87 -2.39 23.77
C LYS A 11 -3.14 -2.98 24.37
N GLN A 12 -4.15 -3.27 23.57
CA GLN A 12 -5.37 -3.94 24.03
C GLN A 12 -5.10 -5.39 24.42
N ALA A 13 -4.22 -6.09 23.67
CA ALA A 13 -3.80 -7.44 24.04
C ALA A 13 -3.04 -7.48 25.38
N GLU A 14 -2.19 -6.47 25.66
CA GLU A 14 -1.54 -6.34 26.98
C GLU A 14 -2.54 -6.14 28.11
N MET A 15 -3.61 -5.38 27.90
CA MET A 15 -4.67 -5.19 28.90
C MET A 15 -5.52 -6.47 29.11
N ASP A 16 -5.56 -7.37 28.13
CA ASP A 16 -6.32 -8.63 28.20
C ASP A 16 -5.55 -9.75 28.90
N ASP A 17 -4.25 -9.61 29.06
CA ASP A 17 -3.49 -10.49 29.94
C ASP A 17 -3.81 -10.16 31.41
N HIS A 18 -4.92 -10.72 31.89
CA HIS A 18 -5.44 -10.45 33.23
C HIS A 18 -4.38 -10.67 34.32
N SER A 19 -3.51 -11.66 34.19
CA SER A 19 -2.50 -11.97 35.21
C SER A 19 -1.43 -10.86 35.28
N ALA A 20 -0.88 -10.45 34.15
CA ALA A 20 0.12 -9.38 34.08
C ALA A 20 -0.51 -8.00 34.35
N TRP A 21 -1.72 -7.76 33.86
CA TRP A 21 -2.40 -6.47 34.03
C TRP A 21 -2.73 -6.16 35.48
N HIS A 22 -3.25 -7.11 36.25
CA HIS A 22 -3.61 -6.92 37.67
C HIS A 22 -2.38 -6.81 38.59
N GLN A 23 -1.22 -7.31 38.18
CA GLN A 23 0.03 -7.16 38.94
C GLN A 23 0.65 -5.77 38.79
N ARG A 24 0.26 -4.98 37.78
CA ARG A 24 0.77 -3.60 37.60
C ARG A 24 0.19 -2.68 38.70
N PRO A 25 1.01 -1.74 39.22
CA PRO A 25 0.54 -0.70 40.14
C PRO A 25 -0.64 0.08 39.54
N ALA A 26 -1.54 0.55 40.41
CA ALA A 26 -2.74 1.27 39.98
C ALA A 26 -2.42 2.52 39.14
N GLN A 27 -1.34 3.23 39.50
CA GLN A 27 -0.89 4.42 38.77
C GLN A 27 -0.46 4.07 37.35
N GLU A 28 0.34 3.01 37.18
CA GLU A 28 0.80 2.57 35.85
C GLU A 28 -0.38 2.13 34.97
N ARG A 29 -1.36 1.46 35.54
CA ARG A 29 -2.58 1.09 34.79
C ARG A 29 -3.34 2.33 34.31
N GLN A 30 -3.47 3.35 35.16
CA GLN A 30 -4.16 4.59 34.83
C GLN A 30 -3.40 5.38 33.73
N GLU A 31 -2.08 5.42 33.80
CA GLU A 31 -1.25 6.03 32.76
C GLU A 31 -1.40 5.29 31.42
N PHE A 32 -1.32 3.96 31.46
CA PHE A 32 -1.49 3.12 30.27
C PHE A 32 -2.87 3.31 29.61
N GLU A 33 -3.94 3.30 30.40
CA GLU A 33 -5.30 3.57 29.91
C GLU A 33 -5.44 4.98 29.30
N SER A 34 -4.74 5.96 29.86
CA SER A 34 -4.68 7.31 29.31
C SER A 34 -4.01 7.34 27.94
N ILE A 35 -2.91 6.59 27.79
CA ILE A 35 -2.21 6.43 26.49
C ILE A 35 -3.15 5.79 25.46
N VAL A 36 -3.84 4.71 25.83
CA VAL A 36 -4.79 4.02 24.92
C VAL A 36 -5.91 4.97 24.48
N ARG A 37 -6.45 5.79 25.39
CA ARG A 37 -7.46 6.80 25.05
C ARG A 37 -6.92 7.86 24.07
N THR A 38 -5.68 8.29 24.27
CA THR A 38 -5.03 9.25 23.37
C THR A 38 -4.86 8.66 21.97
N ILE A 39 -4.35 7.41 21.88
CA ILE A 39 -4.21 6.69 20.60
C ILE A 39 -5.58 6.55 19.92
N GLN A 40 -6.62 6.20 20.68
CA GLN A 40 -7.98 6.06 20.15
C GLN A 40 -8.51 7.37 19.55
N ALA A 41 -8.28 8.50 20.22
CA ALA A 41 -8.66 9.81 19.71
C ALA A 41 -7.90 10.17 18.42
N GLN A 42 -6.59 9.88 18.39
CA GLN A 42 -5.76 10.10 17.21
C GLN A 42 -6.20 9.24 16.02
N ILE A 43 -6.48 7.94 16.23
CA ILE A 43 -6.99 7.05 15.18
C ILE A 43 -8.26 7.62 14.57
N ARG A 44 -9.21 8.06 15.40
CA ARG A 44 -10.47 8.65 14.92
C ARG A 44 -10.24 9.87 14.05
N SER A 45 -9.35 10.77 14.49
CA SER A 45 -8.98 11.97 13.72
C SER A 45 -8.30 11.61 12.40
N ASP A 46 -7.31 10.71 12.44
CA ASP A 46 -6.54 10.29 11.27
C ASP A 46 -7.41 9.55 10.25
N LEU A 47 -8.34 8.68 10.71
CA LEU A 47 -9.27 7.98 9.82
C LEU A 47 -10.28 8.94 9.18
N GLY A 48 -10.81 9.89 9.95
CA GLY A 48 -11.70 10.92 9.41
C GLY A 48 -11.02 11.72 8.30
N LEU A 49 -9.81 12.20 8.55
CA LEU A 49 -9.00 12.88 7.54
C LEU A 49 -8.67 11.98 6.34
N GLY A 50 -8.32 10.73 6.59
CA GLY A 50 -8.03 9.75 5.55
C GLY A 50 -9.19 9.51 4.60
N HIS A 51 -10.42 9.38 5.12
CA HIS A 51 -11.62 9.25 4.30
C HIS A 51 -11.89 10.49 3.44
N GLU A 52 -11.70 11.70 3.99
CA GLU A 52 -11.86 12.92 3.20
C GLU A 52 -10.81 13.01 2.08
N PHE A 53 -9.56 12.65 2.35
CA PHE A 53 -8.54 12.57 1.31
C PHE A 53 -8.88 11.52 0.25
N LEU A 54 -9.33 10.33 0.63
CA LEU A 54 -9.71 9.30 -0.35
C LEU A 54 -10.89 9.75 -1.22
N ARG A 55 -11.88 10.44 -0.66
CA ARG A 55 -12.99 11.01 -1.43
C ARG A 55 -12.50 12.02 -2.47
N LEU A 56 -11.58 12.90 -2.08
CA LEU A 56 -10.94 13.83 -3.02
C LEU A 56 -10.15 13.08 -4.10
N PHE A 57 -9.38 12.06 -3.72
CA PHE A 57 -8.64 11.23 -4.66
C PHE A 57 -9.57 10.52 -5.65
N ILE A 58 -10.67 9.95 -5.18
CA ILE A 58 -11.68 9.32 -6.06
C ILE A 58 -12.21 10.34 -7.06
N MET A 59 -12.54 11.54 -6.61
CA MET A 59 -13.05 12.60 -7.48
C MET A 59 -12.00 13.03 -8.52
N PHE A 60 -10.77 13.32 -8.09
CA PHE A 60 -9.71 13.76 -9.00
C PHE A 60 -9.28 12.67 -9.97
N THR A 61 -9.11 11.43 -9.50
CA THR A 61 -8.73 10.32 -10.38
C THR A 61 -9.82 9.98 -11.38
N LYS A 62 -11.09 10.22 -11.05
CA LYS A 62 -12.20 10.05 -11.99
C LYS A 62 -12.20 11.10 -13.10
N GLU A 63 -11.94 12.37 -12.76
CA GLU A 63 -12.05 13.49 -13.71
C GLU A 63 -10.74 13.77 -14.46
N THR A 64 -9.59 13.53 -13.81
CA THR A 64 -8.27 13.91 -14.32
C THR A 64 -7.22 12.81 -14.14
N SER A 65 -7.59 11.56 -14.39
CA SER A 65 -6.71 10.38 -14.18
C SER A 65 -5.34 10.52 -14.86
N GLY A 66 -5.28 11.08 -16.06
CA GLY A 66 -4.04 11.29 -16.80
C GLY A 66 -3.00 12.16 -16.07
N SER A 67 -3.43 13.09 -15.22
CA SER A 67 -2.52 13.93 -14.44
C SER A 67 -1.72 13.13 -13.41
N PHE A 68 -2.18 11.95 -13.02
CA PHE A 68 -1.49 11.06 -12.08
C PHE A 68 -0.51 10.10 -12.76
N MET A 69 -0.44 10.10 -14.10
CA MET A 69 0.44 9.21 -14.87
C MET A 69 1.85 9.76 -15.06
N MET A 70 2.15 10.92 -14.47
CA MET A 70 3.53 11.46 -14.46
C MET A 70 4.46 10.50 -13.70
N PRO A 71 5.67 10.19 -14.24
CA PRO A 71 6.59 9.21 -13.64
C PRO A 71 6.89 9.46 -12.16
N GLU A 72 6.99 10.74 -11.77
CA GLU A 72 7.29 11.14 -10.38
C GLU A 72 6.14 10.85 -9.41
N ILE A 73 4.92 10.65 -9.92
CA ILE A 73 3.70 10.47 -9.14
C ILE A 73 3.21 9.03 -9.21
N VAL A 74 3.15 8.45 -10.40
CA VAL A 74 2.47 7.16 -10.64
C VAL A 74 3.06 6.03 -9.82
N ASP A 75 4.39 5.92 -9.74
CA ASP A 75 5.07 4.87 -8.98
C ASP A 75 4.80 4.98 -7.47
N ARG A 76 4.82 6.20 -6.93
CA ARG A 76 4.51 6.44 -5.51
C ARG A 76 3.04 6.18 -5.19
N LEU A 77 2.17 6.52 -6.13
CA LEU A 77 0.73 6.31 -5.98
C LEU A 77 0.40 4.82 -6.03
N ALA A 78 0.96 4.07 -6.98
CA ALA A 78 0.82 2.62 -7.07
C ALA A 78 1.31 1.94 -5.78
N ALA A 79 2.55 2.22 -5.35
CA ALA A 79 3.12 1.65 -4.13
C ALA A 79 2.29 1.98 -2.87
N MET A 80 1.74 3.20 -2.77
CA MET A 80 0.85 3.58 -1.66
C MET A 80 -0.45 2.78 -1.68
N LEU A 81 -1.07 2.60 -2.85
CA LEU A 81 -2.33 1.87 -2.98
C LEU A 81 -2.12 0.37 -2.69
N ASP A 82 -1.07 -0.23 -3.24
CA ASP A 82 -0.70 -1.63 -3.04
C ASP A 82 -0.39 -1.91 -1.57
N TYR A 83 0.40 -1.05 -0.91
CA TYR A 83 0.68 -1.16 0.52
C TYR A 83 -0.59 -1.12 1.37
N ASN A 84 -1.49 -0.16 1.12
CA ASN A 84 -2.73 -0.07 1.89
C ASN A 84 -3.66 -1.26 1.62
N LEU A 85 -3.66 -1.80 0.39
CA LEU A 85 -4.40 -2.99 0.05
C LEU A 85 -3.84 -4.22 0.78
N ASP A 86 -2.50 -4.39 0.81
CA ASP A 86 -1.83 -5.47 1.56
C ASP A 86 -2.16 -5.39 3.06
N VAL A 87 -2.09 -4.22 3.67
CA VAL A 87 -2.41 -4.04 5.09
C VAL A 87 -3.86 -4.38 5.39
N LEU A 88 -4.81 -4.03 4.49
CA LEU A 88 -6.25 -4.27 4.72
C LEU A 88 -6.69 -5.71 4.49
N VAL A 89 -6.12 -6.39 3.49
CA VAL A 89 -6.59 -7.73 3.10
C VAL A 89 -5.50 -8.79 3.16
N GLY A 90 -4.23 -8.41 3.29
CA GLY A 90 -3.09 -9.31 3.43
C GLY A 90 -3.02 -10.00 4.80
N PRO A 91 -1.94 -10.71 5.10
CA PRO A 91 -1.78 -11.43 6.37
C PRO A 91 -1.86 -10.53 7.59
N ARG A 92 -1.37 -9.29 7.47
CA ARG A 92 -1.35 -8.30 8.56
C ARG A 92 -2.70 -7.68 8.91
N CYS A 93 -3.77 -7.98 8.16
CA CYS A 93 -5.10 -7.46 8.47
C CYS A 93 -5.61 -7.88 9.87
N GLN A 94 -5.04 -8.95 10.45
CA GLN A 94 -5.36 -9.38 11.81
C GLN A 94 -4.90 -8.36 12.86
N ASP A 95 -3.79 -7.66 12.60
CA ASP A 95 -3.20 -6.67 13.49
C ASP A 95 -4.04 -5.38 13.56
N LEU A 96 -4.99 -5.20 12.64
CA LEU A 96 -5.93 -4.09 12.64
C LEU A 96 -7.17 -4.34 13.53
N LYS A 97 -7.29 -5.53 14.11
CA LYS A 97 -8.45 -5.88 14.95
C LYS A 97 -8.35 -5.17 16.29
N VAL A 98 -9.23 -4.21 16.48
CA VAL A 98 -9.43 -3.50 17.75
C VAL A 98 -10.75 -3.93 18.38
N LYS A 99 -10.88 -3.83 19.71
CA LYS A 99 -12.08 -4.29 20.45
C LYS A 99 -13.37 -3.60 20.00
N ASP A 100 -13.30 -2.29 19.75
CA ASP A 100 -14.43 -1.52 19.26
C ASP A 100 -14.03 -0.69 18.04
N PRO A 101 -14.13 -1.27 16.82
CA PRO A 101 -13.80 -0.56 15.59
C PRO A 101 -14.69 0.66 15.37
N LYS A 102 -15.96 0.61 15.78
CA LYS A 102 -16.90 1.72 15.63
C LYS A 102 -16.53 2.91 16.50
N ALA A 103 -16.03 2.67 17.71
CA ALA A 103 -15.59 3.74 18.60
C ALA A 103 -14.42 4.56 18.02
N VAL A 104 -13.60 3.97 17.17
CA VAL A 104 -12.50 4.65 16.45
C VAL A 104 -12.89 5.10 15.04
N GLY A 105 -14.09 4.77 14.58
CA GLY A 105 -14.54 5.07 13.22
C GLY A 105 -13.88 4.19 12.15
N PHE A 106 -13.38 3.01 12.51
CA PHE A 106 -12.73 2.10 11.58
C PHE A 106 -13.75 1.17 10.92
N ASP A 107 -13.98 1.38 9.63
CA ASP A 107 -14.72 0.47 8.76
C ASP A 107 -13.81 -0.02 7.62
N PRO A 108 -13.22 -1.22 7.76
CA PRO A 108 -12.31 -1.76 6.76
C PRO A 108 -12.97 -2.00 5.40
N ARG A 109 -14.30 -2.21 5.35
CA ARG A 109 -15.02 -2.43 4.09
C ARG A 109 -15.20 -1.12 3.33
N SER A 110 -15.56 -0.04 4.03
CA SER A 110 -15.65 1.29 3.44
C SER A 110 -14.28 1.72 2.90
N LEU A 111 -13.23 1.57 3.69
CA LEU A 111 -11.88 1.92 3.31
C LEU A 111 -11.39 1.11 2.09
N LEU A 112 -11.65 -0.21 2.09
CA LEU A 112 -11.36 -1.07 0.94
C LEU A 112 -12.11 -0.60 -0.32
N SER A 113 -13.39 -0.28 -0.20
CA SER A 113 -14.19 0.21 -1.32
C SER A 113 -13.64 1.53 -1.89
N GLU A 114 -13.24 2.46 -1.03
CA GLU A 114 -12.66 3.74 -1.45
C GLU A 114 -11.32 3.55 -2.18
N ILE A 115 -10.41 2.72 -1.65
CA ILE A 115 -9.12 2.39 -2.28
C ILE A 115 -9.35 1.73 -3.65
N LEU A 116 -10.24 0.74 -3.73
CA LEU A 116 -10.58 0.09 -4.99
C LEU A 116 -11.18 1.07 -6.01
N SER A 117 -11.92 2.10 -5.57
CA SER A 117 -12.42 3.15 -6.49
C SER A 117 -11.27 3.94 -7.12
N VAL A 118 -10.25 4.29 -6.36
CA VAL A 118 -9.06 4.98 -6.88
C VAL A 118 -8.32 4.08 -7.88
N ILE A 119 -8.07 2.82 -7.52
CA ILE A 119 -7.40 1.83 -8.39
C ILE A 119 -8.17 1.69 -9.71
N LEU A 120 -9.49 1.54 -9.65
CA LEU A 120 -10.34 1.36 -10.84
C LEU A 120 -10.35 2.60 -11.75
N ASN A 121 -10.33 3.80 -11.18
CA ASN A 121 -10.23 5.03 -11.97
C ASN A 121 -8.89 5.14 -12.73
N LEU A 122 -7.82 4.57 -12.17
CA LEU A 122 -6.48 4.57 -12.76
C LEU A 122 -6.22 3.33 -13.63
N ALA A 123 -6.99 2.27 -13.45
CA ALA A 123 -6.83 1.01 -14.15
C ALA A 123 -6.78 1.09 -15.69
N PRO A 124 -7.46 2.02 -16.39
CA PRO A 124 -7.34 2.14 -17.85
C PRO A 124 -5.95 2.54 -18.36
N HIS A 125 -5.08 3.10 -17.53
CA HIS A 125 -3.77 3.62 -17.92
C HIS A 125 -2.69 2.54 -17.86
N GLU A 126 -1.92 2.39 -18.94
CA GLU A 126 -0.82 1.43 -19.01
C GLU A 126 0.33 1.82 -18.07
N GLU A 127 0.59 3.12 -17.89
CA GLU A 127 1.59 3.66 -16.98
C GLU A 127 1.30 3.22 -15.53
N PHE A 128 0.02 3.16 -15.14
CA PHE A 128 -0.38 2.68 -13.82
C PHE A 128 -0.17 1.18 -13.66
N ALA A 129 -0.52 0.37 -14.67
CA ALA A 129 -0.26 -1.06 -14.65
C ALA A 129 1.26 -1.36 -14.58
N ALA A 130 2.07 -0.61 -15.32
CA ALA A 130 3.52 -0.70 -15.28
C ALA A 130 4.10 -0.27 -13.91
N ALA A 131 3.53 0.76 -13.28
CA ALA A 131 3.93 1.20 -11.95
C ALA A 131 3.64 0.13 -10.88
N ILE A 132 2.49 -0.54 -10.95
CA ILE A 132 2.15 -1.69 -10.07
C ILE A 132 3.13 -2.85 -10.34
N ALA A 133 3.44 -3.15 -11.61
CA ALA A 133 4.37 -4.22 -11.97
C ALA A 133 5.76 -4.02 -11.37
N ARG A 134 6.23 -2.77 -11.30
CA ARG A 134 7.51 -2.39 -10.69
C ARG A 134 7.49 -2.38 -9.15
N ASP A 135 6.31 -2.40 -8.50
CA ASP A 135 6.23 -2.50 -7.04
C ASP A 135 6.50 -3.92 -6.56
N GLY A 136 7.77 -4.24 -6.38
CA GLY A 136 8.22 -5.54 -5.88
C GLY A 136 7.99 -5.77 -4.38
N ARG A 137 7.43 -4.79 -3.63
CA ARG A 137 7.30 -4.87 -2.18
C ARG A 137 5.89 -5.19 -1.71
N SER A 138 4.90 -4.54 -2.28
CA SER A 138 3.52 -4.56 -1.78
C SER A 138 2.55 -5.21 -2.75
N TYR A 139 2.89 -5.23 -4.04
CA TYR A 139 2.06 -5.89 -5.03
C TYR A 139 2.09 -7.42 -4.87
N SER A 140 0.91 -8.01 -4.82
CA SER A 140 0.71 -9.46 -4.93
C SER A 140 -0.62 -9.75 -5.64
N ARG A 141 -0.57 -10.63 -6.63
CA ARG A 141 -1.75 -11.13 -7.35
C ARG A 141 -2.80 -11.69 -6.38
N GLU A 142 -2.36 -12.40 -5.36
CA GLU A 142 -3.22 -13.03 -4.34
C GLU A 142 -3.97 -11.97 -3.54
N ILE A 143 -3.32 -10.85 -3.20
CA ILE A 143 -3.92 -9.74 -2.45
C ILE A 143 -5.01 -9.08 -3.28
N PHE A 144 -4.74 -8.78 -4.55
CA PHE A 144 -5.76 -8.24 -5.46
C PHE A 144 -6.94 -9.19 -5.66
N SER A 145 -6.68 -10.48 -5.86
CA SER A 145 -7.72 -11.51 -6.00
C SER A 145 -8.58 -11.62 -4.72
N LYS A 146 -7.94 -11.55 -3.54
CA LYS A 146 -8.63 -11.56 -2.25
C LYS A 146 -9.46 -10.29 -2.05
N ALA A 147 -8.94 -9.11 -2.42
CA ALA A 147 -9.66 -7.85 -2.38
C ALA A 147 -10.90 -7.88 -3.28
N ALA A 148 -10.76 -8.39 -4.50
CA ALA A 148 -11.86 -8.59 -5.45
C ALA A 148 -12.93 -9.52 -4.86
N SER A 149 -12.54 -10.66 -4.28
CA SER A 149 -13.46 -11.62 -3.64
C SER A 149 -14.21 -10.99 -2.46
N ILE A 150 -13.53 -10.20 -1.62
CA ILE A 150 -14.18 -9.48 -0.52
C ILE A 150 -15.15 -8.43 -1.06
N ALA A 151 -14.73 -7.66 -2.06
CA ALA A 151 -15.57 -6.63 -2.68
C ALA A 151 -16.83 -7.22 -3.32
N GLN A 152 -16.71 -8.35 -4.01
CA GLN A 152 -17.82 -9.08 -4.60
C GLN A 152 -18.77 -9.63 -3.53
N ARG A 153 -18.23 -10.34 -2.54
CA ARG A 153 -19.02 -10.97 -1.45
C ARG A 153 -19.85 -9.96 -0.66
N HIS A 154 -19.30 -8.77 -0.44
CA HIS A 154 -19.96 -7.72 0.34
C HIS A 154 -20.63 -6.66 -0.52
N MET A 155 -20.73 -6.89 -1.84
CA MET A 155 -21.35 -5.96 -2.83
C MET A 155 -20.77 -4.53 -2.74
N LEU A 156 -19.46 -4.43 -2.50
CA LEU A 156 -18.76 -3.14 -2.43
C LEU A 156 -18.48 -2.53 -3.79
N LYS A 157 -18.44 -3.38 -4.81
CA LYS A 157 -18.19 -3.03 -6.22
C LYS A 157 -19.13 -3.81 -7.14
N SER A 158 -19.42 -3.22 -8.30
CA SER A 158 -20.23 -3.88 -9.32
C SER A 158 -19.48 -5.06 -9.98
N PRO A 159 -20.17 -6.02 -10.61
CA PRO A 159 -19.49 -7.07 -11.38
C PRO A 159 -18.55 -6.52 -12.46
N VAL A 160 -18.90 -5.42 -13.11
CA VAL A 160 -18.06 -4.75 -14.12
C VAL A 160 -16.77 -4.21 -13.49
N ASP A 161 -16.84 -3.65 -12.29
CA ASP A 161 -15.66 -3.19 -11.56
C ASP A 161 -14.74 -4.35 -11.17
N ILE A 162 -15.32 -5.49 -10.77
CA ILE A 162 -14.54 -6.70 -10.43
C ILE A 162 -13.83 -7.24 -11.67
N ASP A 163 -14.51 -7.27 -12.83
CA ASP A 163 -13.90 -7.67 -14.09
C ASP A 163 -12.79 -6.71 -14.52
N ALA A 164 -12.99 -5.40 -14.35
CA ALA A 164 -11.96 -4.39 -14.63
C ALA A 164 -10.72 -4.55 -13.73
N LEU A 165 -10.92 -4.89 -12.45
CA LEU A 165 -9.83 -5.19 -11.53
C LEU A 165 -9.06 -6.45 -11.95
N ALA A 166 -9.75 -7.50 -12.39
CA ALA A 166 -9.12 -8.72 -12.91
C ALA A 166 -8.30 -8.43 -14.18
N GLN A 167 -8.83 -7.62 -15.10
CA GLN A 167 -8.12 -7.20 -16.31
C GLN A 167 -6.86 -6.37 -15.99
N LEU A 168 -6.91 -5.51 -14.97
CA LEU A 168 -5.72 -4.78 -14.49
C LEU A 168 -4.66 -5.77 -14.02
N VAL A 169 -5.02 -6.72 -13.16
CA VAL A 169 -4.10 -7.75 -12.65
C VAL A 169 -3.47 -8.55 -13.80
N ASP A 170 -4.25 -8.99 -14.78
CA ASP A 170 -3.73 -9.73 -15.93
C ASP A 170 -2.76 -8.90 -16.78
N ARG A 171 -2.97 -7.58 -16.91
CA ARG A 171 -2.02 -6.68 -17.56
C ARG A 171 -0.74 -6.54 -16.76
N VAL A 172 -0.83 -6.34 -15.45
CA VAL A 172 0.34 -6.27 -14.55
C VAL A 172 1.19 -7.53 -14.67
N GLU A 173 0.56 -8.71 -14.62
CA GLU A 173 1.28 -9.99 -14.73
C GLU A 173 1.94 -10.17 -16.12
N LYS A 174 1.31 -9.69 -17.20
CA LYS A 174 1.92 -9.69 -18.53
C LYS A 174 3.15 -8.81 -18.60
N ILE A 175 3.07 -7.60 -18.03
CA ILE A 175 4.22 -6.67 -17.99
C ILE A 175 5.37 -7.31 -17.20
N LYS A 176 5.10 -7.88 -16.02
CA LYS A 176 6.11 -8.58 -15.21
C LYS A 176 6.75 -9.75 -15.96
N ALA A 177 5.94 -10.56 -16.64
CA ALA A 177 6.46 -11.69 -17.43
C ALA A 177 7.32 -11.23 -18.60
N GLN A 178 6.95 -10.12 -19.26
CA GLN A 178 7.73 -9.55 -20.35
C GLN A 178 9.05 -8.96 -19.84
N GLU A 179 9.05 -8.19 -18.75
CA GLU A 179 10.27 -7.66 -18.14
C GLU A 179 11.22 -8.79 -17.70
N ALA A 180 10.70 -9.88 -17.13
CA ALA A 180 11.50 -11.05 -16.76
C ALA A 180 12.12 -11.76 -17.98
N MET A 181 11.39 -11.90 -19.09
CA MET A 181 11.93 -12.45 -20.33
C MET A 181 13.02 -11.57 -20.94
N GLU A 182 12.84 -10.24 -20.90
CA GLU A 182 13.85 -9.30 -21.38
C GLU A 182 15.12 -9.34 -20.54
N GLU A 183 15.00 -9.53 -19.21
CA GLU A 183 16.16 -9.73 -18.32
C GLU A 183 16.89 -11.06 -18.60
N GLU A 184 16.17 -12.16 -18.85
CA GLU A 184 16.77 -13.46 -19.21
C GLU A 184 17.48 -13.42 -20.58
N ASP A 185 16.91 -12.70 -21.58
CA ASP A 185 17.50 -12.55 -22.92
C ASP A 185 18.78 -11.71 -22.91
N LEU A 186 18.99 -10.85 -21.92
CA LEU A 186 20.21 -10.02 -21.80
C LEU A 186 21.45 -10.86 -21.40
N GLY A 187 21.29 -12.06 -20.89
CA GLY A 187 22.39 -12.94 -20.43
C GLY A 187 23.24 -12.32 -19.32
N GLU A 188 24.53 -12.71 -19.24
CA GLU A 188 25.49 -12.08 -18.33
C GLU A 188 25.79 -10.66 -18.79
N VAL A 189 25.20 -9.69 -18.08
CA VAL A 189 25.43 -8.26 -18.36
C VAL A 189 26.83 -7.88 -17.87
N PRO A 190 27.69 -7.28 -18.73
CA PRO A 190 29.00 -6.81 -18.28
C PRO A 190 28.87 -5.80 -17.13
N ASP A 191 29.79 -5.87 -16.17
CA ASP A 191 29.81 -5.02 -14.97
C ASP A 191 29.75 -3.51 -15.28
N ASP A 192 30.25 -3.09 -16.45
CA ASP A 192 30.23 -1.70 -16.89
C ASP A 192 28.79 -1.13 -17.11
N PHE A 193 27.79 -1.99 -17.25
CA PHE A 193 26.39 -1.63 -17.41
C PHE A 193 25.59 -1.74 -16.10
N LEU A 194 26.21 -2.29 -15.04
CA LEU A 194 25.57 -2.43 -13.73
C LEU A 194 25.84 -1.21 -12.86
N ASP A 195 24.81 -0.76 -12.16
CA ASP A 195 24.97 0.23 -11.10
C ASP A 195 25.83 -0.35 -9.98
N PRO A 196 26.99 0.26 -9.64
CA PRO A 196 27.93 -0.28 -8.67
C PRO A 196 27.39 -0.34 -7.23
N LEU A 197 26.25 0.32 -6.94
CA LEU A 197 25.62 0.32 -5.63
C LEU A 197 24.48 -0.70 -5.52
N LEU A 198 23.73 -0.87 -6.62
CA LEU A 198 22.54 -1.73 -6.62
C LEU A 198 22.75 -3.05 -7.39
N ALA A 199 23.84 -3.18 -8.14
CA ALA A 199 24.13 -4.29 -9.06
C ALA A 199 22.97 -4.59 -10.05
N THR A 200 22.23 -3.56 -10.44
CA THR A 200 21.15 -3.59 -11.43
C THR A 200 21.57 -2.89 -12.69
N ILE A 201 21.00 -3.26 -13.85
CA ILE A 201 21.27 -2.62 -15.12
C ILE A 201 20.87 -1.14 -15.04
N MET A 202 21.82 -0.25 -15.39
CA MET A 202 21.56 1.17 -15.43
C MET A 202 20.66 1.52 -16.62
N ARG A 203 19.51 2.13 -16.33
CA ARG A 203 18.56 2.61 -17.35
C ARG A 203 18.82 4.06 -17.76
N ASP A 204 19.25 4.89 -16.83
CA ASP A 204 19.62 6.29 -17.05
C ASP A 204 21.00 6.57 -16.41
N PRO A 205 22.11 6.10 -17.04
CA PRO A 205 23.44 6.22 -16.47
C PRO A 205 23.91 7.68 -16.45
N VAL A 206 24.31 8.14 -15.27
CA VAL A 206 24.88 9.48 -15.06
C VAL A 206 26.25 9.39 -14.42
N ARG A 207 27.16 10.23 -14.88
CA ARG A 207 28.52 10.32 -14.32
C ARG A 207 28.57 11.35 -13.20
N LEU A 208 28.97 10.91 -12.02
CA LEU A 208 29.14 11.79 -10.87
C LEU A 208 30.34 12.72 -11.08
N PRO A 209 30.21 14.04 -10.83
CA PRO A 209 31.27 15.00 -11.12
C PRO A 209 32.52 14.82 -10.24
N ALA A 210 32.37 14.40 -8.98
CA ALA A 210 33.47 14.24 -8.02
C ALA A 210 34.18 12.89 -8.15
N SER A 211 33.45 11.78 -8.10
CA SER A 211 34.02 10.41 -8.14
C SER A 211 34.26 9.90 -9.57
N ARG A 212 33.67 10.50 -10.58
CA ARG A 212 33.59 10.04 -11.97
C ARG A 212 32.92 8.65 -12.14
N ALA A 213 32.37 8.09 -11.06
CA ALA A 213 31.60 6.85 -11.14
C ALA A 213 30.36 7.06 -11.99
N VAL A 214 30.01 6.03 -12.75
CA VAL A 214 28.74 5.96 -13.47
C VAL A 214 27.76 5.19 -12.60
N ILE A 215 26.62 5.79 -12.33
CA ILE A 215 25.54 5.18 -11.55
C ILE A 215 24.21 5.51 -12.21
N ASP A 216 23.17 4.77 -11.90
CA ASP A 216 21.83 5.09 -12.39
C ASP A 216 21.31 6.36 -11.71
N ARG A 217 20.61 7.23 -12.47
CA ARG A 217 20.03 8.47 -11.93
C ARG A 217 19.09 8.23 -10.77
N SER A 218 18.36 7.12 -10.77
CA SER A 218 17.45 6.74 -9.70
C SER A 218 18.15 6.45 -8.37
N THR A 219 19.44 6.13 -8.42
CA THR A 219 20.28 5.87 -7.23
C THR A 219 20.76 7.17 -6.56
N ILE A 220 20.69 8.31 -7.28
CA ILE A 220 21.02 9.63 -6.74
C ILE A 220 19.79 10.18 -6.02
N LYS A 221 19.81 10.13 -4.69
CA LYS A 221 18.80 10.80 -3.86
C LYS A 221 19.46 11.81 -2.94
#